data_bd1e14cda9b6d701b2909a9cf238b754
#
_entry.id   bd1e14cda9b6d701b2909a9cf238b754
#
_cell.length_a   1.000
_cell.length_b   1.000
_cell.length_c   1.000
_cell.angle_alpha   90.00
_cell.angle_beta   90.00
_cell.angle_gamma   90.00
#
_symmetry.space_group_name_H-M   'P 1'
#
loop_
_entity.id
_entity.type
_entity.pdbx_description
1 polymer ?
#
loop_
_entity_poly.entity_id
_entity_poly.type
_entity_poly.pdbx_seq_one_letter_code
_entity_poly.pdbx_strand_id
1 'polypeptide(L)'
;MKKVLIAMSGGVDSSVAAYLLKHSGWDCVGATMTLYRNEDIGISCSRTCCSLEDVEDARSVAFRLRIPYYVFNFSDEFRRQVMDRFADAYGQGRTPNPCIDCNRYLKFRHLYDRAALMGCDAIATGHYVRIERGENGRYLLKKALDSSKDQSYVLYMLTQEQLAHTQFPLGALRKAETRQLADSLGFFNARKPDSQDICFVPDGDYAAFIRRHTGKADAPGDFVDESGRILGRHKGIAHYTIGQRKGLGIPSNRPLYVKAIDPKSNQVVLSENDALFSQQLTGENFNWIAWEAPPRQFRCSAKIRYRQTEQPCEVTVEEDGSVQVLFDRPQRAITPGQAVVLYDGDTVLGGGTIL
;
A
#
# COMPACT_ATOMS: atom_id res chain seq x y z
N MET A 1 -25.93 -6.26 -20.14
CA MET A 1 -24.47 -6.16 -20.20
C MET A 1 -24.03 -5.69 -18.82
N LYS A 2 -23.02 -6.31 -18.20
CA LYS A 2 -22.54 -5.87 -16.89
C LYS A 2 -21.78 -4.54 -17.05
N LYS A 3 -21.97 -3.62 -16.11
CA LYS A 3 -21.39 -2.28 -16.13
C LYS A 3 -20.25 -2.16 -15.12
N VAL A 4 -19.14 -1.51 -15.50
CA VAL A 4 -17.96 -1.39 -14.62
C VAL A 4 -17.43 0.04 -14.59
N LEU A 5 -17.11 0.53 -13.39
CA LEU A 5 -16.40 1.79 -13.17
C LEU A 5 -14.90 1.50 -13.04
N ILE A 6 -14.10 2.06 -13.93
CA ILE A 6 -12.66 1.81 -14.03
C ILE A 6 -11.89 2.98 -13.41
N ALA A 7 -11.08 2.70 -12.38
CA ALA A 7 -10.17 3.70 -11.80
C ALA A 7 -9.02 3.98 -12.78
N MET A 8 -9.04 5.13 -13.41
CA MET A 8 -8.05 5.57 -14.40
C MET A 8 -7.15 6.65 -13.78
N SER A 9 -5.89 6.31 -13.56
CA SER A 9 -4.89 7.19 -12.93
C SER A 9 -4.03 7.97 -13.94
N GLY A 10 -4.33 7.91 -15.23
CA GLY A 10 -3.45 8.45 -16.28
C GLY A 10 -2.22 7.59 -16.58
N GLY A 11 -1.98 6.52 -15.83
CA GLY A 11 -0.89 5.57 -16.06
C GLY A 11 -1.25 4.49 -17.09
N VAL A 12 -0.21 3.83 -17.65
CA VAL A 12 -0.35 2.77 -18.66
C VAL A 12 -1.23 1.60 -18.19
N ASP A 13 -1.09 1.20 -16.93
CA ASP A 13 -1.80 0.04 -16.37
C ASP A 13 -3.31 0.23 -16.37
N SER A 14 -3.78 1.37 -15.85
CA SER A 14 -5.21 1.68 -15.84
C SER A 14 -5.79 1.84 -17.25
N SER A 15 -5.00 2.33 -18.19
CA SER A 15 -5.39 2.49 -19.59
C SER A 15 -5.59 1.14 -20.28
N VAL A 16 -4.66 0.20 -20.08
CA VAL A 16 -4.77 -1.16 -20.62
C VAL A 16 -5.89 -1.94 -19.94
N ALA A 17 -6.08 -1.78 -18.61
CA ALA A 17 -7.21 -2.37 -17.90
C ALA A 17 -8.56 -1.93 -18.50
N ALA A 18 -8.70 -0.66 -18.83
CA ALA A 18 -9.90 -0.12 -19.47
C ALA A 18 -10.11 -0.73 -20.88
N TYR A 19 -9.06 -0.85 -21.67
CA TYR A 19 -9.12 -1.49 -22.98
C TYR A 19 -9.58 -2.94 -22.90
N LEU A 20 -8.97 -3.72 -22.00
CA LEU A 20 -9.28 -5.16 -21.86
C LEU A 20 -10.74 -5.39 -21.46
N LEU A 21 -11.26 -4.62 -20.52
CA LEU A 21 -12.66 -4.73 -20.10
C LEU A 21 -13.63 -4.33 -21.20
N LYS A 22 -13.34 -3.26 -21.92
CA LYS A 22 -14.16 -2.84 -23.08
C LYS A 22 -14.24 -3.93 -24.14
N HIS A 23 -13.12 -4.58 -24.44
CA HIS A 23 -13.05 -5.66 -25.43
C HIS A 23 -13.62 -6.99 -24.94
N SER A 24 -13.71 -7.17 -23.61
CA SER A 24 -14.40 -8.32 -22.99
C SER A 24 -15.93 -8.12 -22.89
N GLY A 25 -16.48 -7.06 -23.47
CA GLY A 25 -17.92 -6.84 -23.56
C GLY A 25 -18.54 -6.19 -22.31
N TRP A 26 -17.76 -5.54 -21.44
CA TRP A 26 -18.30 -4.73 -20.36
C TRP A 26 -18.79 -3.37 -20.87
N ASP A 27 -19.85 -2.87 -20.25
CA ASP A 27 -20.25 -1.46 -20.34
C ASP A 27 -19.34 -0.65 -19.41
N CYS A 28 -18.35 0.04 -19.99
CA CYS A 28 -17.27 0.67 -19.25
C CYS A 28 -17.51 2.16 -19.03
N VAL A 29 -17.21 2.60 -17.81
CA VAL A 29 -17.15 4.02 -17.43
C VAL A 29 -15.77 4.27 -16.81
N GLY A 30 -15.05 5.27 -17.28
CA GLY A 30 -13.77 5.70 -16.71
C GLY A 30 -13.96 6.72 -15.59
N ALA A 31 -13.13 6.65 -14.56
CA ALA A 31 -13.11 7.65 -13.49
C ALA A 31 -11.70 7.92 -12.97
N THR A 32 -11.35 9.19 -12.81
CA THR A 32 -10.15 9.61 -12.05
C THR A 32 -10.56 10.19 -10.70
N MET A 33 -9.82 9.83 -9.68
CA MET A 33 -9.96 10.39 -8.33
C MET A 33 -8.94 11.51 -8.13
N THR A 34 -9.40 12.72 -7.84
CA THR A 34 -8.54 13.79 -7.33
C THR A 34 -8.38 13.59 -5.82
N LEU A 35 -7.17 13.30 -5.37
CA LEU A 35 -6.89 12.89 -3.99
C LEU A 35 -6.33 14.02 -3.13
N TYR A 36 -5.62 14.98 -3.70
CA TYR A 36 -5.04 16.14 -3.00
C TYR A 36 -4.74 17.25 -4.01
N ARG A 37 -4.52 18.44 -3.50
CA ARG A 37 -4.03 19.60 -4.27
C ARG A 37 -2.51 19.69 -4.13
N ASN A 38 -1.86 20.29 -5.11
CA ASN A 38 -0.40 20.51 -5.05
C ASN A 38 0.01 21.34 -3.82
N GLU A 39 -0.84 22.25 -3.38
CA GLU A 39 -0.65 23.06 -2.17
C GLU A 39 -0.60 22.19 -0.90
N ASP A 40 -1.42 21.14 -0.80
CA ASP A 40 -1.49 20.24 0.35
C ASP A 40 -0.17 19.48 0.55
N ILE A 41 0.57 19.26 -0.52
CA ILE A 41 1.85 18.54 -0.52
C ILE A 41 3.08 19.45 -0.70
N GLY A 42 2.87 20.78 -0.80
CA GLY A 42 3.93 21.79 -0.86
C GLY A 42 4.72 21.83 -2.16
N ILE A 43 4.10 21.43 -3.27
CA ILE A 43 4.73 21.45 -4.59
C ILE A 43 4.08 22.53 -5.44
N SER A 44 4.93 23.40 -6.01
CA SER A 44 4.52 24.45 -6.95
C SER A 44 4.42 23.99 -8.40
N CYS A 45 4.77 22.73 -8.72
CA CYS A 45 4.86 22.17 -10.06
C CYS A 45 4.05 20.90 -10.30
N SER A 46 3.63 20.70 -11.54
CA SER A 46 2.60 19.82 -12.08
C SER A 46 2.92 18.31 -12.21
N ARG A 47 3.79 17.72 -11.38
CA ARG A 47 4.22 16.31 -11.55
C ARG A 47 3.84 15.42 -10.37
N THR A 48 2.55 15.26 -10.11
CA THR A 48 2.06 14.31 -9.08
C THR A 48 1.02 13.38 -9.69
N CYS A 49 0.82 12.16 -9.13
CA CYS A 49 -0.12 11.14 -9.64
C CYS A 49 -1.60 11.58 -9.71
N CYS A 50 -1.93 12.82 -9.36
CA CYS A 50 -3.26 13.43 -9.46
C CYS A 50 -3.17 14.81 -10.13
N SER A 51 -2.13 15.04 -10.96
CA SER A 51 -1.94 16.29 -11.70
C SER A 51 -3.02 16.46 -12.77
N LEU A 52 -3.24 17.69 -13.21
CA LEU A 52 -4.10 17.96 -14.37
C LEU A 52 -3.65 17.13 -15.59
N GLU A 53 -2.34 16.89 -15.75
CA GLU A 53 -1.77 16.08 -16.80
C GLU A 53 -2.26 14.62 -16.72
N ASP A 54 -2.30 14.00 -15.53
CA ASP A 54 -2.81 12.63 -15.35
C ASP A 54 -4.31 12.52 -15.64
N VAL A 55 -5.08 13.56 -15.27
CA VAL A 55 -6.51 13.63 -15.61
C VAL A 55 -6.71 13.72 -17.12
N GLU A 56 -5.91 14.54 -17.81
CA GLU A 56 -5.97 14.67 -19.27
C GLU A 56 -5.51 13.41 -19.97
N ASP A 57 -4.48 12.73 -19.44
CA ASP A 57 -4.01 11.43 -19.92
C ASP A 57 -5.14 10.39 -19.84
N ALA A 58 -5.79 10.28 -18.69
CA ALA A 58 -6.91 9.36 -18.50
C ALA A 58 -8.09 9.70 -19.40
N ARG A 59 -8.43 11.00 -19.52
CA ARG A 59 -9.51 11.50 -20.40
C ARG A 59 -9.25 11.16 -21.86
N SER A 60 -8.03 11.36 -22.34
CA SER A 60 -7.66 11.07 -23.73
C SER A 60 -7.78 9.58 -24.05
N VAL A 61 -7.38 8.70 -23.11
CA VAL A 61 -7.58 7.25 -23.28
C VAL A 61 -9.07 6.90 -23.27
N ALA A 62 -9.85 7.45 -22.34
CA ALA A 62 -11.30 7.22 -22.29
C ALA A 62 -12.01 7.67 -23.58
N PHE A 63 -11.63 8.83 -24.11
CA PHE A 63 -12.14 9.33 -25.40
C PHE A 63 -11.80 8.38 -26.55
N ARG A 64 -10.55 7.92 -26.62
CA ARG A 64 -10.11 6.96 -27.64
C ARG A 64 -10.86 5.61 -27.55
N LEU A 65 -11.16 5.17 -26.34
CA LEU A 65 -11.96 3.97 -26.08
C LEU A 65 -13.47 4.21 -26.24
N ARG A 66 -13.90 5.45 -26.47
CA ARG A 66 -15.31 5.84 -26.54
C ARG A 66 -16.11 5.37 -25.35
N ILE A 67 -15.58 5.63 -24.12
CA ILE A 67 -16.26 5.38 -22.86
C ILE A 67 -16.53 6.71 -22.13
N PRO A 68 -17.65 6.83 -21.40
CA PRO A 68 -17.90 7.97 -20.52
C PRO A 68 -16.79 8.11 -19.49
N TYR A 69 -16.45 9.35 -19.11
CA TYR A 69 -15.36 9.63 -18.17
C TYR A 69 -15.75 10.71 -17.18
N TYR A 70 -15.43 10.47 -15.91
CA TYR A 70 -15.74 11.36 -14.80
C TYR A 70 -14.50 11.64 -13.95
N VAL A 71 -14.52 12.76 -13.24
CA VAL A 71 -13.51 13.12 -12.23
C VAL A 71 -14.23 13.29 -10.91
N PHE A 72 -13.81 12.51 -9.90
CA PHE A 72 -14.34 12.58 -8.55
C PHE A 72 -13.34 13.23 -7.62
N ASN A 73 -13.80 14.21 -6.84
CA ASN A 73 -12.98 14.82 -5.81
C ASN A 73 -13.14 14.04 -4.50
N PHE A 74 -12.05 13.42 -4.05
CA PHE A 74 -11.95 12.71 -2.78
C PHE A 74 -10.84 13.29 -1.89
N SER A 75 -10.51 14.57 -2.06
CA SER A 75 -9.41 15.21 -1.33
C SER A 75 -9.64 15.23 0.19
N ASP A 76 -10.85 15.49 0.63
CA ASP A 76 -11.18 15.51 2.05
C ASP A 76 -11.14 14.11 2.69
N GLU A 77 -11.64 13.10 1.97
CA GLU A 77 -11.56 11.71 2.39
C GLU A 77 -10.11 11.22 2.41
N PHE A 78 -9.32 11.56 1.39
CA PHE A 78 -7.90 11.20 1.31
C PHE A 78 -7.11 11.84 2.45
N ARG A 79 -7.35 13.11 2.73
CA ARG A 79 -6.72 13.80 3.86
C ARG A 79 -6.99 13.05 5.16
N ARG A 80 -8.27 12.80 5.50
CA ARG A 80 -8.66 12.16 6.76
C ARG A 80 -8.22 10.70 6.87
N GLN A 81 -8.40 9.92 5.79
CA GLN A 81 -8.22 8.46 5.85
C GLN A 81 -6.80 8.00 5.50
N VAL A 82 -5.99 8.86 4.88
CA VAL A 82 -4.63 8.50 4.46
C VAL A 82 -3.59 9.44 5.06
N MET A 83 -3.69 10.75 4.83
CA MET A 83 -2.64 11.69 5.23
C MET A 83 -2.61 11.90 6.75
N ASP A 84 -3.77 12.10 7.40
CA ASP A 84 -3.85 12.27 8.87
C ASP A 84 -3.39 10.99 9.58
N ARG A 85 -3.88 9.83 9.13
CA ARG A 85 -3.48 8.52 9.69
C ARG A 85 -1.97 8.24 9.53
N PHE A 86 -1.42 8.63 8.38
CA PHE A 86 0.03 8.54 8.14
C PHE A 86 0.82 9.40 9.13
N ALA A 87 0.42 10.65 9.32
CA ALA A 87 1.07 11.56 10.25
C ALA A 87 0.94 11.10 11.72
N ASP A 88 -0.25 10.64 12.11
CA ASP A 88 -0.52 10.11 13.45
C ASP A 88 0.32 8.87 13.77
N ALA A 89 0.44 7.94 12.81
CA ALA A 89 1.26 6.75 12.99
C ALA A 89 2.74 7.09 13.23
N TYR A 90 3.30 8.03 12.46
CA TYR A 90 4.67 8.50 12.70
C TYR A 90 4.81 9.20 14.07
N GLY A 91 3.81 9.97 14.50
CA GLY A 91 3.77 10.57 15.82
C GLY A 91 3.76 9.52 16.97
N GLN A 92 3.30 8.31 16.67
CA GLN A 92 3.31 7.16 17.56
C GLN A 92 4.54 6.25 17.40
N GLY A 93 5.57 6.68 16.66
CA GLY A 93 6.77 5.88 16.39
C GLY A 93 6.53 4.66 15.48
N ARG A 94 5.39 4.59 14.79
CA ARG A 94 5.02 3.54 13.84
C ARG A 94 5.34 3.96 12.42
N THR A 95 5.57 3.00 11.53
CA THR A 95 5.83 3.26 10.10
C THR A 95 4.72 2.65 9.26
N PRO A 96 3.67 3.40 8.89
CA PRO A 96 2.53 2.88 8.13
C PRO A 96 2.87 2.69 6.64
N ASN A 97 2.02 1.92 5.94
CA ASN A 97 1.98 1.89 4.49
C ASN A 97 0.68 2.58 4.00
N PRO A 98 0.75 3.85 3.58
CA PRO A 98 -0.45 4.63 3.23
C PRO A 98 -1.15 4.13 1.96
N CYS A 99 -0.48 3.33 1.11
CA CYS A 99 -1.12 2.70 -0.05
C CYS A 99 -2.19 1.68 0.36
N ILE A 100 -2.01 1.01 1.51
CA ILE A 100 -3.02 0.10 2.06
C ILE A 100 -4.27 0.89 2.45
N ASP A 101 -4.11 2.01 3.17
CA ASP A 101 -5.23 2.87 3.56
C ASP A 101 -5.92 3.51 2.33
N CYS A 102 -5.16 3.97 1.34
CA CYS A 102 -5.70 4.48 0.08
C CYS A 102 -6.54 3.42 -0.65
N ASN A 103 -6.04 2.18 -0.74
CA ASN A 103 -6.81 1.09 -1.32
C ASN A 103 -8.07 0.81 -0.47
N ARG A 104 -7.93 0.62 0.85
CA ARG A 104 -9.04 0.29 1.76
C ARG A 104 -10.17 1.30 1.70
N TYR A 105 -9.85 2.58 1.88
CA TYR A 105 -10.86 3.62 2.11
C TYR A 105 -11.30 4.33 0.83
N LEU A 106 -10.36 4.62 -0.10
CA LEU A 106 -10.69 5.41 -1.28
C LEU A 106 -11.10 4.52 -2.46
N LYS A 107 -10.21 3.62 -2.91
CA LYS A 107 -10.46 2.85 -4.14
C LYS A 107 -11.55 1.80 -3.97
N PHE A 108 -11.48 1.00 -2.89
CA PHE A 108 -12.38 -0.14 -2.73
C PHE A 108 -13.55 0.14 -1.77
N ARG A 109 -13.70 1.37 -1.26
CA ARG A 109 -14.88 1.84 -0.55
C ARG A 109 -15.51 3.02 -1.25
N HIS A 110 -14.95 4.23 -1.16
CA HIS A 110 -15.60 5.42 -1.71
C HIS A 110 -15.82 5.37 -3.23
N LEU A 111 -14.85 4.85 -4.01
CA LEU A 111 -15.05 4.68 -5.45
C LEU A 111 -16.09 3.59 -5.74
N TYR A 112 -16.12 2.51 -4.95
CA TYR A 112 -17.15 1.47 -5.07
C TYR A 112 -18.55 2.02 -4.77
N ASP A 113 -18.69 2.83 -3.71
CA ASP A 113 -19.97 3.48 -3.38
C ASP A 113 -20.44 4.38 -4.55
N ARG A 114 -19.52 5.12 -5.19
CA ARG A 114 -19.84 5.91 -6.38
C ARG A 114 -20.23 5.04 -7.58
N ALA A 115 -19.57 3.92 -7.78
CA ALA A 115 -19.90 2.96 -8.82
C ALA A 115 -21.32 2.41 -8.65
N ALA A 116 -21.69 2.03 -7.43
CA ALA A 116 -23.03 1.56 -7.11
C ALA A 116 -24.11 2.62 -7.40
N LEU A 117 -23.88 3.89 -7.01
CA LEU A 117 -24.77 5.01 -7.32
C LEU A 117 -24.93 5.27 -8.82
N MET A 118 -23.94 4.91 -9.64
CA MET A 118 -23.97 5.00 -11.10
C MET A 118 -24.54 3.76 -11.78
N GLY A 119 -25.05 2.79 -11.00
CA GLY A 119 -25.60 1.55 -11.51
C GLY A 119 -24.53 0.62 -12.10
N CYS A 120 -23.29 0.70 -11.62
CA CYS A 120 -22.23 -0.22 -12.01
C CYS A 120 -22.27 -1.49 -11.14
N ASP A 121 -22.07 -2.64 -11.78
CA ASP A 121 -22.03 -3.95 -11.10
C ASP A 121 -20.67 -4.21 -10.42
N ALA A 122 -19.62 -3.51 -10.87
CA ALA A 122 -18.26 -3.70 -10.38
C ALA A 122 -17.40 -2.44 -10.54
N ILE A 123 -16.28 -2.43 -9.83
CA ILE A 123 -15.17 -1.53 -10.09
C ILE A 123 -14.00 -2.28 -10.72
N ALA A 124 -13.10 -1.58 -11.39
CA ALA A 124 -11.87 -2.16 -11.91
C ALA A 124 -10.68 -1.24 -11.68
N THR A 125 -9.51 -1.83 -11.53
CA THR A 125 -8.26 -1.09 -11.39
C THR A 125 -7.12 -1.76 -12.17
N GLY A 126 -6.05 -1.01 -12.40
CA GLY A 126 -4.82 -1.51 -13.01
C GLY A 126 -3.88 -2.25 -12.05
N HIS A 127 -4.36 -2.81 -10.94
CA HIS A 127 -3.51 -3.59 -10.05
C HIS A 127 -3.18 -4.96 -10.64
N TYR A 128 -1.95 -5.42 -10.36
CA TYR A 128 -1.46 -6.75 -10.71
C TYR A 128 -1.74 -7.72 -9.58
N VAL A 129 -2.92 -8.33 -9.60
CA VAL A 129 -3.38 -9.43 -8.74
C VAL A 129 -4.47 -10.22 -9.48
N ARG A 130 -4.78 -11.42 -9.03
CA ARG A 130 -5.87 -12.25 -9.56
C ARG A 130 -6.94 -12.48 -8.50
N ILE A 131 -8.18 -12.63 -8.95
CA ILE A 131 -9.29 -13.11 -8.12
C ILE A 131 -9.75 -14.43 -8.70
N GLU A 132 -9.88 -15.44 -7.87
CA GLU A 132 -10.45 -16.75 -8.23
C GLU A 132 -11.54 -17.12 -7.24
N ARG A 133 -12.50 -17.95 -7.64
CA ARG A 133 -13.50 -18.49 -6.74
C ARG A 133 -13.02 -19.84 -6.22
N GLY A 134 -12.83 -19.94 -4.91
CA GLY A 134 -12.44 -21.17 -4.25
C GLY A 134 -13.58 -22.20 -4.19
N GLU A 135 -13.25 -23.44 -3.88
CA GLU A 135 -14.20 -24.55 -3.77
C GLU A 135 -15.25 -24.31 -2.67
N ASN A 136 -14.88 -23.61 -1.61
CA ASN A 136 -15.78 -23.19 -0.53
C ASN A 136 -16.70 -22.01 -0.92
N GLY A 137 -16.67 -21.58 -2.18
CA GLY A 137 -17.46 -20.48 -2.70
C GLY A 137 -16.92 -19.07 -2.37
N ARG A 138 -15.85 -18.95 -1.60
CA ARG A 138 -15.21 -17.65 -1.28
C ARG A 138 -14.40 -17.16 -2.45
N TYR A 139 -14.29 -15.85 -2.55
CA TYR A 139 -13.35 -15.21 -3.46
C TYR A 139 -11.95 -15.21 -2.84
N LEU A 140 -10.98 -15.72 -3.58
CA LEU A 140 -9.56 -15.76 -3.20
C LEU A 140 -8.81 -14.66 -3.92
N LEU A 141 -7.98 -13.92 -3.18
CA LEU A 141 -7.01 -12.99 -3.76
C LEU A 141 -5.71 -13.75 -4.00
N LYS A 142 -5.22 -13.70 -5.22
CA LYS A 142 -4.00 -14.40 -5.62
C LYS A 142 -2.95 -13.45 -6.16
N LYS A 143 -1.69 -13.81 -6.01
CA LYS A 143 -0.56 -13.09 -6.59
C LYS A 143 -0.74 -12.92 -8.10
N ALA A 144 -0.12 -11.89 -8.64
CA ALA A 144 -0.03 -11.71 -10.09
C ALA A 144 0.80 -12.80 -10.74
N LEU A 145 0.58 -13.01 -12.05
CA LEU A 145 1.46 -13.84 -12.88
C LEU A 145 2.89 -13.27 -12.94
N ASP A 146 3.01 -11.94 -13.03
CA ASP A 146 4.29 -11.23 -12.95
C ASP A 146 4.63 -10.96 -11.48
N SER A 147 5.47 -11.83 -10.90
CA SER A 147 5.91 -11.71 -9.51
C SER A 147 6.67 -10.41 -9.21
N SER A 148 7.29 -9.78 -10.23
CA SER A 148 7.99 -8.49 -10.08
C SER A 148 7.04 -7.30 -9.92
N LYS A 149 5.76 -7.48 -10.26
CA LYS A 149 4.70 -6.47 -10.20
C LYS A 149 3.56 -6.84 -9.24
N ASP A 150 3.68 -7.97 -8.55
CA ASP A 150 2.66 -8.43 -7.61
C ASP A 150 2.32 -7.36 -6.56
N GLN A 151 1.02 -7.04 -6.46
CA GLN A 151 0.48 -6.04 -5.54
C GLN A 151 -0.46 -6.64 -4.48
N SER A 152 -0.45 -7.95 -4.32
CA SER A 152 -1.28 -8.65 -3.36
C SER A 152 -1.07 -8.18 -1.92
N TYR A 153 0.18 -7.79 -1.57
CA TYR A 153 0.54 -7.24 -0.26
C TYR A 153 -0.25 -6.00 0.13
N VAL A 154 -0.57 -5.10 -0.79
CA VAL A 154 -1.31 -3.87 -0.49
C VAL A 154 -2.82 -4.01 -0.70
N LEU A 155 -3.30 -5.23 -0.95
CA LEU A 155 -4.71 -5.55 -1.21
C LEU A 155 -5.28 -6.63 -0.26
N TYR A 156 -4.49 -7.11 0.71
CA TYR A 156 -4.94 -8.12 1.68
C TYR A 156 -6.19 -7.70 2.47
N MET A 157 -6.43 -6.39 2.56
CA MET A 157 -7.53 -5.82 3.34
C MET A 157 -8.90 -5.87 2.62
N LEU A 158 -8.96 -6.41 1.38
CA LEU A 158 -10.22 -6.50 0.63
C LEU A 158 -11.16 -7.52 1.28
N THR A 159 -12.43 -7.10 1.48
CA THR A 159 -13.48 -7.97 1.97
C THR A 159 -14.01 -8.88 0.87
N GLN A 160 -14.77 -9.94 1.26
CA GLN A 160 -15.41 -10.82 0.29
C GLN A 160 -16.37 -10.09 -0.65
N GLU A 161 -17.11 -9.12 -0.13
CA GLU A 161 -17.99 -8.27 -0.94
C GLU A 161 -17.20 -7.44 -1.96
N GLN A 162 -16.11 -6.82 -1.51
CA GLN A 162 -15.24 -6.05 -2.40
C GLN A 162 -14.59 -6.92 -3.48
N LEU A 163 -14.13 -8.13 -3.12
CA LEU A 163 -13.57 -9.07 -4.08
C LEU A 163 -14.61 -9.53 -5.11
N ALA A 164 -15.86 -9.77 -4.68
CA ALA A 164 -16.95 -10.16 -5.58
C ALA A 164 -17.28 -9.13 -6.66
N HIS A 165 -17.07 -7.85 -6.34
CA HIS A 165 -17.42 -6.70 -7.21
C HIS A 165 -16.19 -5.96 -7.77
N THR A 166 -15.03 -6.62 -7.81
CA THR A 166 -13.80 -6.02 -8.33
C THR A 166 -13.24 -6.83 -9.49
N GLN A 167 -12.70 -6.11 -10.50
CA GLN A 167 -12.00 -6.69 -11.63
C GLN A 167 -10.54 -6.22 -11.65
N PHE A 168 -9.61 -7.16 -11.83
CA PHE A 168 -8.17 -6.92 -11.98
C PHE A 168 -7.68 -7.48 -13.33
N PRO A 169 -7.90 -6.78 -14.44
CA PRO A 169 -7.65 -7.32 -15.78
C PRO A 169 -6.17 -7.63 -16.06
N LEU A 170 -5.26 -7.02 -15.31
CA LEU A 170 -3.81 -7.15 -15.52
C LEU A 170 -3.18 -8.32 -14.74
N GLY A 171 -3.92 -8.97 -13.86
CA GLY A 171 -3.36 -10.00 -12.97
C GLY A 171 -2.75 -11.21 -13.69
N ALA A 172 -3.23 -11.51 -14.89
CA ALA A 172 -2.73 -12.59 -15.74
C ALA A 172 -1.73 -12.13 -16.82
N LEU A 173 -1.30 -10.86 -16.80
CA LEU A 173 -0.34 -10.29 -17.77
C LEU A 173 1.00 -9.97 -17.09
N ARG A 174 2.06 -10.07 -17.87
CA ARG A 174 3.36 -9.51 -17.52
C ARG A 174 3.40 -8.01 -17.85
N LYS A 175 4.17 -7.24 -17.10
CA LYS A 175 4.31 -5.79 -17.34
C LYS A 175 4.78 -5.45 -18.76
N ALA A 176 5.66 -6.27 -19.31
CA ALA A 176 6.12 -6.12 -20.69
C ALA A 176 4.98 -6.25 -21.70
N GLU A 177 4.09 -7.22 -21.49
CA GLU A 177 2.90 -7.42 -22.34
C GLU A 177 1.93 -6.25 -22.24
N THR A 178 1.71 -5.74 -21.02
CA THR A 178 0.89 -4.53 -20.80
C THR A 178 1.45 -3.33 -21.58
N ARG A 179 2.77 -3.10 -21.55
CA ARG A 179 3.40 -2.01 -22.30
C ARG A 179 3.34 -2.21 -23.82
N GLN A 180 3.61 -3.42 -24.29
CA GLN A 180 3.48 -3.77 -25.72
C GLN A 180 2.05 -3.53 -26.23
N LEU A 181 1.05 -3.94 -25.45
CA LEU A 181 -0.35 -3.71 -25.79
C LEU A 181 -0.67 -2.21 -25.84
N ALA A 182 -0.22 -1.43 -24.86
CA ALA A 182 -0.41 0.02 -24.85
C ALA A 182 0.25 0.71 -26.07
N ASP A 183 1.48 0.31 -26.41
CA ASP A 183 2.17 0.81 -27.61
C ASP A 183 1.43 0.45 -28.90
N SER A 184 0.97 -0.80 -29.06
CA SER A 184 0.21 -1.25 -30.25
C SER A 184 -1.11 -0.52 -30.42
N LEU A 185 -1.74 -0.10 -29.31
CA LEU A 185 -2.96 0.70 -29.30
C LEU A 185 -2.68 2.20 -29.52
N GLY A 186 -1.40 2.59 -29.55
CA GLY A 186 -0.97 3.98 -29.70
C GLY A 186 -1.39 4.86 -28.52
N PHE A 187 -1.42 4.31 -27.29
CA PHE A 187 -1.62 5.11 -26.10
C PHE A 187 -0.37 5.94 -25.84
N PHE A 188 -0.52 7.27 -25.77
CA PHE A 188 0.63 8.18 -25.61
C PHE A 188 1.31 8.00 -24.25
N ASN A 189 0.61 7.48 -23.23
CA ASN A 189 1.16 7.16 -21.91
C ASN A 189 1.82 5.77 -21.82
N ALA A 190 1.96 5.02 -22.92
CA ALA A 190 2.56 3.68 -22.95
C ALA A 190 3.99 3.64 -22.34
N ARG A 191 4.76 4.72 -22.53
CA ARG A 191 6.14 4.87 -22.04
C ARG A 191 6.25 5.62 -20.70
N LYS A 192 5.12 6.04 -20.10
CA LYS A 192 5.12 6.73 -18.82
C LYS A 192 5.73 5.82 -17.73
N PRO A 193 6.67 6.32 -16.91
CA PRO A 193 7.25 5.54 -15.82
C PRO A 193 6.18 5.19 -14.78
N ASP A 194 6.39 4.05 -14.10
CA ASP A 194 5.52 3.66 -12.99
C ASP A 194 5.77 4.59 -11.79
N SER A 195 4.72 4.87 -11.00
CA SER A 195 4.88 5.57 -9.72
C SER A 195 5.72 4.72 -8.77
N GLN A 196 6.79 5.31 -8.21
CA GLN A 196 7.78 4.57 -7.41
C GLN A 196 7.62 4.79 -5.91
N ASP A 197 7.01 5.89 -5.47
CA ASP A 197 6.96 6.35 -4.09
C ASP A 197 5.54 6.71 -3.62
N ILE A 198 5.43 7.10 -2.35
CA ILE A 198 4.19 7.60 -1.76
C ILE A 198 3.77 8.86 -2.52
N CYS A 199 2.62 8.82 -3.18
CA CYS A 199 2.18 9.82 -4.14
C CYS A 199 2.11 11.26 -3.58
N PHE A 200 1.85 11.41 -2.27
CA PHE A 200 1.76 12.71 -1.59
C PHE A 200 3.07 13.11 -0.86
N VAL A 201 4.14 12.32 -0.97
CA VAL A 201 5.50 12.64 -0.48
C VAL A 201 6.52 12.30 -1.56
N PRO A 202 6.47 12.98 -2.71
CA PRO A 202 7.25 12.63 -3.89
C PRO A 202 8.75 12.87 -3.75
N ASP A 203 9.17 13.71 -2.79
CA ASP A 203 10.56 13.98 -2.43
C ASP A 203 11.14 12.99 -1.41
N GLY A 204 10.27 12.11 -0.85
CA GLY A 204 10.65 11.13 0.18
C GLY A 204 10.94 11.75 1.56
N ASP A 205 10.73 13.05 1.75
CA ASP A 205 10.91 13.72 3.06
C ASP A 205 9.61 13.66 3.87
N TYR A 206 9.38 12.50 4.50
CA TYR A 206 8.19 12.25 5.33
C TYR A 206 8.09 13.22 6.51
N ALA A 207 9.22 13.59 7.13
CA ALA A 207 9.21 14.50 8.27
C ALA A 207 8.80 15.92 7.84
N ALA A 208 9.31 16.43 6.72
CA ALA A 208 8.88 17.72 6.18
C ALA A 208 7.40 17.72 5.81
N PHE A 209 6.90 16.62 5.21
CA PHE A 209 5.47 16.46 4.96
C PHE A 209 4.67 16.50 6.24
N ILE A 210 5.01 15.68 7.26
CA ILE A 210 4.29 15.60 8.54
C ILE A 210 4.25 16.97 9.22
N ARG A 211 5.38 17.66 9.30
CA ARG A 211 5.46 19.01 9.87
C ARG A 211 4.54 20.01 9.16
N ARG A 212 4.53 20.01 7.84
CA ARG A 212 3.67 20.89 7.04
C ARG A 212 2.20 20.55 7.22
N HIS A 213 1.87 19.25 7.19
CA HIS A 213 0.50 18.76 7.27
C HIS A 213 -0.14 18.98 8.64
N THR A 214 0.63 18.74 9.71
CA THR A 214 0.13 18.88 11.09
C THR A 214 0.31 20.27 11.69
N GLY A 215 1.17 21.11 11.12
CA GLY A 215 1.60 22.39 11.70
C GLY A 215 2.47 22.25 12.94
N LYS A 216 2.82 21.02 13.35
CA LYS A 216 3.64 20.78 14.55
C LYS A 216 5.12 20.84 14.19
N ALA A 217 5.91 21.53 15.04
CA ALA A 217 7.36 21.53 14.92
C ALA A 217 7.94 20.16 15.31
N ASP A 218 9.08 19.82 14.73
CA ASP A 218 9.85 18.66 15.17
C ASP A 218 10.24 18.82 16.65
N ALA A 219 10.13 17.74 17.43
CA ALA A 219 10.55 17.69 18.82
C ALA A 219 11.89 16.95 18.94
N PRO A 220 13.03 17.66 19.04
CA PRO A 220 14.32 17.01 19.22
C PRO A 220 14.36 16.17 20.51
N GLY A 221 14.97 15.00 20.43
CA GLY A 221 15.12 14.08 21.57
C GLY A 221 16.49 13.40 21.55
N ASP A 222 16.63 12.32 22.31
CA ASP A 222 17.90 11.64 22.47
C ASP A 222 17.99 10.36 21.66
N PHE A 223 19.12 10.16 20.97
CA PHE A 223 19.56 8.83 20.58
C PHE A 223 20.15 8.14 21.81
N VAL A 224 19.69 6.93 22.08
CA VAL A 224 20.19 6.11 23.19
C VAL A 224 20.63 4.75 22.68
N ASP A 225 21.55 4.10 23.39
CA ASP A 225 21.83 2.68 23.18
C ASP A 225 20.84 1.79 23.96
N GLU A 226 20.99 0.48 23.84
CA GLU A 226 20.12 -0.50 24.51
C GLU A 226 20.20 -0.47 26.04
N SER A 227 21.24 0.14 26.61
CA SER A 227 21.38 0.37 28.06
C SER A 227 20.74 1.69 28.55
N GLY A 228 20.24 2.52 27.61
CA GLY A 228 19.69 3.84 27.89
C GLY A 228 20.75 4.95 27.95
N ARG A 229 22.01 4.67 27.61
CA ARG A 229 23.06 5.68 27.53
C ARG A 229 22.84 6.59 26.32
N ILE A 230 22.90 7.89 26.54
CA ILE A 230 22.75 8.89 25.48
C ILE A 230 23.96 8.86 24.55
N LEU A 231 23.70 8.72 23.25
CA LEU A 231 24.67 8.73 22.16
C LEU A 231 24.72 10.07 21.42
N GLY A 232 23.65 10.87 21.49
CA GLY A 232 23.53 12.15 20.83
C GLY A 232 22.10 12.63 20.76
N ARG A 233 21.83 13.66 19.91
CA ARG A 233 20.50 14.26 19.76
C ARG A 233 19.94 13.98 18.37
N HIS A 234 18.66 13.65 18.30
CA HIS A 234 17.92 13.52 17.03
C HIS A 234 17.00 14.73 16.77
N LYS A 235 16.57 14.89 15.52
CA LYS A 235 15.75 16.03 15.06
C LYS A 235 14.27 15.91 15.40
N GLY A 236 13.80 14.74 15.78
CA GLY A 236 12.41 14.35 16.03
C GLY A 236 12.18 12.93 15.54
N ILE A 237 11.32 12.16 16.23
CA ILE A 237 11.11 10.74 15.95
C ILE A 237 10.57 10.47 14.54
N ALA A 238 9.83 11.42 13.95
CA ALA A 238 9.26 11.30 12.60
C ALA A 238 10.32 11.21 11.48
N HIS A 239 11.58 11.53 11.76
CA HIS A 239 12.69 11.42 10.81
C HIS A 239 13.29 10.00 10.73
N TYR A 240 12.82 9.06 11.56
CA TYR A 240 13.46 7.76 11.70
C TYR A 240 12.49 6.61 11.50
N THR A 241 13.03 5.52 10.99
CA THR A 241 12.30 4.26 10.75
C THR A 241 13.15 3.10 11.25
N ILE A 242 12.55 2.08 11.83
CA ILE A 242 13.25 0.87 12.30
C ILE A 242 14.05 0.23 11.15
N GLY A 243 15.33 -0.07 11.44
CA GLY A 243 16.29 -0.58 10.47
C GLY A 243 17.06 0.48 9.67
N GLN A 244 16.75 1.78 9.86
CA GLN A 244 17.46 2.88 9.21
C GLN A 244 18.91 2.97 9.70
N ARG A 245 19.86 3.13 8.75
CA ARG A 245 21.28 3.32 9.02
C ARG A 245 21.77 4.73 8.69
N LYS A 246 21.29 5.27 7.54
CA LYS A 246 21.76 6.56 7.04
C LYS A 246 21.07 7.73 7.74
N GLY A 247 21.75 8.86 7.86
CA GLY A 247 21.15 10.09 8.39
C GLY A 247 21.05 10.18 9.90
N LEU A 248 21.69 9.26 10.67
CA LEU A 248 21.70 9.31 12.14
C LEU A 248 22.61 10.41 12.69
N GLY A 249 23.72 10.72 12.02
CA GLY A 249 24.65 11.75 12.44
C GLY A 249 25.43 11.42 13.74
N ILE A 250 25.46 10.15 14.15
CA ILE A 250 26.16 9.67 15.35
C ILE A 250 27.52 9.09 14.96
N PRO A 251 28.64 9.64 15.45
CA PRO A 251 29.94 9.06 15.25
C PRO A 251 30.04 7.73 16.00
N SER A 252 30.41 6.68 15.29
CA SER A 252 30.57 5.33 15.85
C SER A 252 31.58 4.54 15.05
N ASN A 253 32.37 3.69 15.73
CA ASN A 253 33.32 2.77 15.11
C ASN A 253 32.62 1.56 14.45
N ARG A 254 31.33 1.34 14.74
CA ARG A 254 30.52 0.26 14.17
C ARG A 254 29.23 0.85 13.56
N PRO A 255 28.69 0.23 12.51
CA PRO A 255 27.42 0.66 11.94
C PRO A 255 26.29 0.59 12.96
N LEU A 256 25.62 1.71 13.22
CA LEU A 256 24.44 1.79 14.05
C LEU A 256 23.16 1.85 13.21
N TYR A 257 22.10 1.29 13.76
CA TYR A 257 20.77 1.22 13.16
C TYR A 257 19.69 1.59 14.16
N VAL A 258 18.60 2.14 13.69
CA VAL A 258 17.41 2.35 14.52
C VAL A 258 16.81 1.00 14.87
N LYS A 259 16.80 0.65 16.17
CA LYS A 259 16.21 -0.59 16.70
C LYS A 259 14.77 -0.37 17.15
N ALA A 260 14.52 0.72 17.85
CA ALA A 260 13.20 1.06 18.36
C ALA A 260 13.01 2.58 18.41
N ILE A 261 11.75 3.01 18.42
CA ILE A 261 11.35 4.41 18.60
C ILE A 261 10.36 4.43 19.77
N ASP A 262 10.70 5.18 20.82
CA ASP A 262 9.80 5.39 21.95
C ASP A 262 9.21 6.82 21.90
N PRO A 263 7.97 6.98 21.50
CA PRO A 263 7.33 8.29 21.43
C PRO A 263 7.03 8.90 22.82
N LYS A 264 6.95 8.08 23.87
CA LYS A 264 6.64 8.57 25.23
C LYS A 264 7.83 9.28 25.84
N SER A 265 9.02 8.69 25.72
CA SER A 265 10.28 9.30 26.19
C SER A 265 10.93 10.19 25.14
N ASN A 266 10.38 10.25 23.91
CA ASN A 266 10.96 10.91 22.74
C ASN A 266 12.40 10.45 22.48
N GLN A 267 12.61 9.13 22.48
CA GLN A 267 13.91 8.50 22.28
C GLN A 267 13.93 7.61 21.03
N VAL A 268 15.09 7.58 20.38
CA VAL A 268 15.39 6.65 19.28
C VAL A 268 16.51 5.73 19.74
N VAL A 269 16.20 4.44 19.90
CA VAL A 269 17.15 3.43 20.35
C VAL A 269 17.99 2.96 19.17
N LEU A 270 19.30 3.05 19.29
CA LEU A 270 20.25 2.58 18.29
C LEU A 270 20.94 1.30 18.76
N SER A 271 21.18 0.40 17.82
CA SER A 271 21.88 -0.86 18.06
C SER A 271 22.75 -1.27 16.87
N GLU A 272 23.58 -2.30 17.04
CA GLU A 272 24.23 -3.00 15.94
C GLU A 272 23.21 -3.83 15.12
N ASN A 273 23.61 -4.29 13.92
CA ASN A 273 22.71 -4.96 13.00
C ASN A 273 22.04 -6.22 13.58
N ASP A 274 22.77 -6.99 14.38
CA ASP A 274 22.32 -8.30 14.89
C ASP A 274 21.13 -8.17 15.85
N ALA A 275 21.06 -7.05 16.58
CA ALA A 275 19.95 -6.74 17.47
C ALA A 275 18.64 -6.37 16.74
N LEU A 276 18.66 -6.24 15.40
CA LEU A 276 17.45 -5.97 14.60
C LEU A 276 16.69 -7.25 14.23
N PHE A 277 17.24 -8.42 14.48
CA PHE A 277 16.61 -9.68 14.08
C PHE A 277 15.67 -10.19 15.17
N SER A 278 14.46 -10.52 14.79
CA SER A 278 13.47 -11.19 15.63
C SER A 278 12.79 -12.33 14.86
N GLN A 279 12.50 -13.40 15.56
CA GLN A 279 11.82 -14.57 14.98
C GLN A 279 10.30 -14.48 15.15
N GLN A 280 9.81 -13.59 16.01
CA GLN A 280 8.40 -13.49 16.35
C GLN A 280 7.88 -12.07 16.16
N LEU A 281 6.63 -11.97 15.74
CA LEU A 281 5.84 -10.74 15.74
C LEU A 281 4.41 -11.04 16.19
N THR A 282 3.74 -9.99 16.66
CA THR A 282 2.30 -9.96 16.90
C THR A 282 1.65 -9.01 15.89
N GLY A 283 0.55 -9.43 15.31
CA GLY A 283 -0.27 -8.60 14.42
C GLY A 283 -1.70 -8.45 14.96
N GLU A 284 -2.33 -7.36 14.59
CA GLU A 284 -3.70 -7.00 14.97
C GLU A 284 -4.54 -6.65 13.73
N ASN A 285 -5.87 -6.53 13.91
CA ASN A 285 -6.80 -6.09 12.85
C ASN A 285 -6.71 -6.94 11.58
N PHE A 286 -6.66 -8.26 11.75
CA PHE A 286 -6.56 -9.19 10.63
C PHE A 286 -7.84 -9.22 9.79
N ASN A 287 -7.67 -9.18 8.46
CA ASN A 287 -8.68 -9.51 7.48
C ASN A 287 -8.37 -10.89 6.90
N TRP A 288 -9.30 -11.83 7.04
CA TRP A 288 -9.17 -13.20 6.53
C TRP A 288 -9.87 -13.35 5.18
N ILE A 289 -9.10 -13.60 4.12
CA ILE A 289 -9.63 -13.77 2.77
C ILE A 289 -10.02 -15.24 2.53
N ALA A 290 -9.10 -16.16 2.82
CA ALA A 290 -9.27 -17.57 2.50
C ALA A 290 -10.34 -18.26 3.36
N TRP A 291 -10.56 -17.77 4.57
CA TRP A 291 -11.48 -18.37 5.54
C TRP A 291 -12.48 -17.33 6.10
N GLU A 292 -13.61 -17.82 6.55
CA GLU A 292 -14.52 -17.04 7.39
C GLU A 292 -14.02 -17.04 8.84
N ALA A 293 -13.65 -18.23 9.34
CA ALA A 293 -12.92 -18.41 10.58
C ALA A 293 -11.63 -19.19 10.29
N PRO A 294 -10.46 -18.62 10.57
CA PRO A 294 -9.18 -19.27 10.33
C PRO A 294 -8.98 -20.43 11.32
N PRO A 295 -8.15 -21.44 10.98
CA PRO A 295 -7.65 -22.40 11.96
C PRO A 295 -6.91 -21.68 13.10
N ARG A 296 -7.01 -22.21 14.33
CA ARG A 296 -6.30 -21.64 15.48
C ARG A 296 -4.78 -21.65 15.28
N GLN A 297 -4.25 -22.67 14.61
CA GLN A 297 -2.82 -22.82 14.35
C GLN A 297 -2.61 -23.45 12.97
N PHE A 298 -1.70 -22.88 12.19
CA PHE A 298 -1.38 -23.36 10.85
C PHE A 298 -0.01 -22.90 10.38
N ARG A 299 0.53 -23.57 9.35
CA ARG A 299 1.76 -23.20 8.68
C ARG A 299 1.48 -22.49 7.36
N CYS A 300 2.26 -21.45 7.08
CA CYS A 300 2.17 -20.68 5.84
C CYS A 300 3.48 -19.92 5.57
N SER A 301 3.46 -18.98 4.64
CA SER A 301 4.54 -18.00 4.45
C SER A 301 4.03 -16.59 4.72
N ALA A 302 4.89 -15.69 5.21
CA ALA A 302 4.51 -14.32 5.52
C ALA A 302 5.47 -13.30 4.91
N LYS A 303 4.91 -12.15 4.47
CA LYS A 303 5.66 -10.91 4.15
C LYS A 303 5.39 -9.88 5.22
N ILE A 304 6.43 -9.18 5.66
CA ILE A 304 6.36 -8.05 6.59
C ILE A 304 6.73 -6.72 5.93
N ARG A 305 7.00 -6.73 4.63
CA ARG A 305 7.29 -5.56 3.79
C ARG A 305 6.90 -5.84 2.34
N TYR A 306 6.53 -4.81 1.61
CA TYR A 306 6.08 -4.92 0.22
C TYR A 306 7.09 -5.62 -0.71
N ARG A 307 8.35 -5.24 -0.65
CA ARG A 307 9.41 -5.77 -1.54
C ARG A 307 10.12 -7.01 -0.99
N GLN A 308 9.70 -7.53 0.18
CA GLN A 308 10.32 -8.71 0.77
C GLN A 308 9.82 -9.98 0.09
N THR A 309 10.71 -10.98 -0.04
CA THR A 309 10.31 -12.35 -0.31
C THR A 309 9.65 -12.94 0.93
N GLU A 310 8.52 -13.62 0.77
CA GLU A 310 7.82 -14.30 1.86
C GLU A 310 8.72 -15.36 2.54
N GLN A 311 8.52 -15.48 3.85
CA GLN A 311 9.30 -16.39 4.68
C GLN A 311 8.38 -17.40 5.36
N PRO A 312 8.77 -18.69 5.44
CA PRO A 312 8.01 -19.72 6.13
C PRO A 312 7.82 -19.37 7.60
N CYS A 313 6.61 -19.62 8.10
CA CYS A 313 6.25 -19.35 9.49
C CYS A 313 5.13 -20.27 9.97
N GLU A 314 4.99 -20.33 11.29
CA GLU A 314 3.84 -20.84 12.00
C GLU A 314 3.00 -19.68 12.52
N VAL A 315 1.69 -19.80 12.40
CA VAL A 315 0.73 -18.77 12.80
C VAL A 315 -0.17 -19.33 13.88
N THR A 316 -0.37 -18.56 14.95
CA THR A 316 -1.35 -18.85 16.01
C THR A 316 -2.33 -17.68 16.11
N VAL A 317 -3.61 -17.98 16.02
CA VAL A 317 -4.70 -17.00 16.21
C VAL A 317 -5.16 -17.08 17.67
N GLU A 318 -5.02 -15.97 18.39
CA GLU A 318 -5.35 -15.86 19.79
C GLU A 318 -6.85 -15.56 20.00
N GLU A 319 -7.34 -15.78 21.21
CA GLU A 319 -8.76 -15.59 21.56
C GLU A 319 -9.20 -14.12 21.52
N ASP A 320 -8.26 -13.18 21.70
CA ASP A 320 -8.50 -11.74 21.59
C ASP A 320 -8.47 -11.23 20.15
N GLY A 321 -8.26 -12.13 19.17
CA GLY A 321 -8.15 -11.80 17.74
C GLY A 321 -6.77 -11.32 17.30
N SER A 322 -5.81 -11.24 18.20
CA SER A 322 -4.41 -11.01 17.82
C SER A 322 -3.82 -12.25 17.17
N VAL A 323 -2.77 -12.07 16.37
CA VAL A 323 -2.13 -13.15 15.62
C VAL A 323 -0.65 -13.16 15.89
N GLN A 324 -0.15 -14.26 16.44
CA GLN A 324 1.26 -14.53 16.61
C GLN A 324 1.82 -15.17 15.35
N VAL A 325 2.94 -14.65 14.87
CA VAL A 325 3.67 -15.21 13.72
C VAL A 325 5.08 -15.54 14.15
N LEU A 326 5.42 -16.84 14.12
CA LEU A 326 6.74 -17.36 14.45
C LEU A 326 7.43 -17.81 13.15
N PHE A 327 8.45 -17.08 12.72
CA PHE A 327 9.21 -17.40 11.52
C PHE A 327 10.21 -18.53 11.77
N ASP A 328 10.46 -19.37 10.78
CA ASP A 328 11.49 -20.40 10.84
C ASP A 328 12.91 -19.82 10.97
N ARG A 329 13.10 -18.60 10.49
CA ARG A 329 14.36 -17.84 10.59
C ARG A 329 14.10 -16.42 11.05
N PRO A 330 14.99 -15.82 11.86
CA PRO A 330 14.83 -14.43 12.28
C PRO A 330 14.67 -13.46 11.13
N GLN A 331 13.73 -12.54 11.25
CA GLN A 331 13.44 -11.49 10.29
C GLN A 331 14.03 -10.17 10.74
N ARG A 332 14.68 -9.46 9.81
CA ARG A 332 15.34 -8.20 10.12
C ARG A 332 14.35 -7.05 10.21
N ALA A 333 14.44 -6.28 11.30
CA ALA A 333 13.75 -5.00 11.48
C ALA A 333 12.23 -5.13 11.27
N ILE A 334 11.59 -6.01 12.02
CA ILE A 334 10.14 -6.09 12.14
C ILE A 334 9.65 -4.71 12.61
N THR A 335 8.75 -4.09 11.86
CA THR A 335 8.44 -2.67 12.03
C THR A 335 6.97 -2.47 12.38
N PRO A 336 6.64 -1.96 13.59
CA PRO A 336 5.27 -1.62 13.96
C PRO A 336 4.62 -0.65 12.98
N GLY A 337 3.35 -0.91 12.66
CA GLY A 337 2.59 -0.14 11.68
C GLY A 337 2.69 -0.65 10.24
N GLN A 338 3.68 -1.49 9.90
CA GLN A 338 3.70 -2.21 8.63
C GLN A 338 2.67 -3.34 8.64
N ALA A 339 2.30 -3.82 7.45
CA ALA A 339 1.45 -5.01 7.34
C ALA A 339 2.25 -6.30 7.51
N VAL A 340 1.62 -7.32 8.08
CA VAL A 340 1.98 -8.72 7.91
C VAL A 340 0.93 -9.38 7.03
N VAL A 341 1.34 -9.97 5.90
CA VAL A 341 0.45 -10.63 4.94
C VAL A 341 0.86 -12.08 4.79
N LEU A 342 -0.11 -12.97 4.94
CA LEU A 342 0.04 -14.41 4.98
C LEU A 342 -0.33 -15.03 3.63
N TYR A 343 0.47 -16.01 3.19
CA TYR A 343 0.34 -16.66 1.90
C TYR A 343 0.42 -18.19 2.00
N ASP A 344 -0.38 -18.87 1.20
CA ASP A 344 -0.20 -20.26 0.85
C ASP A 344 -0.02 -20.36 -0.68
N GLY A 345 1.20 -20.68 -1.12
CA GLY A 345 1.57 -20.63 -2.53
C GLY A 345 1.33 -19.23 -3.13
N ASP A 346 0.41 -19.12 -4.07
CA ASP A 346 0.02 -17.85 -4.70
C ASP A 346 -1.23 -17.20 -4.07
N THR A 347 -1.84 -17.85 -3.09
CA THR A 347 -3.08 -17.38 -2.45
C THR A 347 -2.78 -16.54 -1.21
N VAL A 348 -3.42 -15.37 -1.11
CA VAL A 348 -3.41 -14.56 0.10
C VAL A 348 -4.40 -15.16 1.10
N LEU A 349 -3.90 -15.62 2.24
CA LEU A 349 -4.73 -16.15 3.32
C LEU A 349 -5.43 -15.03 4.09
N GLY A 350 -4.70 -13.96 4.33
CA GLY A 350 -5.13 -12.77 5.06
C GLY A 350 -3.96 -11.89 5.43
N GLY A 351 -4.21 -10.91 6.27
CA GLY A 351 -3.16 -10.04 6.78
C GLY A 351 -3.68 -9.04 7.80
N GLY A 352 -2.75 -8.43 8.53
CA GLY A 352 -3.02 -7.48 9.60
C GLY A 352 -1.91 -6.44 9.74
N THR A 353 -1.95 -5.67 10.81
CA THR A 353 -0.96 -4.64 11.14
C THR A 353 -0.02 -5.14 12.23
N ILE A 354 1.28 -4.99 12.07
CA ILE A 354 2.31 -5.34 13.05
C ILE A 354 2.24 -4.37 14.24
N LEU A 355 2.22 -4.93 15.47
CA LEU A 355 2.24 -4.20 16.75
C LEU A 355 3.64 -3.76 17.13
#